data_2a4024791f6749e2be6e9aa35c059f38
#
_entry.id   2a4024791f6749e2be6e9aa35c059f38
#
_cell.length_a   1.000
_cell.length_b   1.000
_cell.length_c   1.000
_cell.angle_alpha   90.00
_cell.angle_beta   90.00
_cell.angle_gamma   90.00
#
_symmetry.space_group_name_H-M   'P 1'
#
loop_
_entity.id
_entity.type
_entity.pdbx_description
1 polymer ?
#
loop_
_entity_poly.entity_id
_entity_poly.type
_entity_poly.pdbx_seq_one_letter_code
_entity_poly.pdbx_strand_id
1 'polypeptide(L)'
;IRFVWWSGHSNGRYSGSNWYADTYWEDIHDHGVMNFDIDTVGTKGSVDFSHIECNRQCYALGRQVVRERTGQDPDYMRIQRNGDQSFWAHGLPTLFECLSLQPSEGQGQGTFMPGLPWYWHTTQDVFGQLGEEELRRDAQIFALATSRAVMSNVYPFAYEGLADEMLGNLQYQKEAAGTFDLTGIMEMVRHLKEKFRLLDEHIIRLNQLDGMDEALCREAERVNRLCMDLNRILIPVHYC
;
A
#
# COMPACT_ATOMS: atom_id res chain seq x y z
N ILE A 1 16.08 0.63 -5.94
CA ILE A 1 15.25 -0.46 -5.40
C ILE A 1 16.10 -1.27 -4.42
N ARG A 2 15.54 -1.60 -3.24
CA ARG A 2 16.14 -2.53 -2.28
C ARG A 2 15.25 -3.75 -2.17
N PHE A 3 15.85 -4.93 -2.12
CA PHE A 3 15.19 -6.18 -1.83
C PHE A 3 15.67 -6.68 -0.48
N VAL A 4 14.76 -6.97 0.42
CA VAL A 4 15.07 -7.46 1.75
C VAL A 4 14.22 -8.69 2.03
N TRP A 5 14.82 -9.73 2.62
CA TRP A 5 14.14 -10.95 3.02
C TRP A 5 14.15 -11.04 4.54
N TRP A 6 12.97 -11.06 5.11
CA TRP A 6 12.80 -11.21 6.55
C TRP A 6 12.71 -12.67 6.93
N SER A 7 13.33 -13.06 8.03
CA SER A 7 13.20 -14.40 8.53
C SER A 7 12.04 -14.47 9.53
N GLY A 8 10.88 -14.96 9.06
CA GLY A 8 9.73 -15.25 9.89
C GLY A 8 9.14 -14.02 10.60
N HIS A 9 8.64 -13.07 9.84
CA HIS A 9 8.08 -11.81 10.37
C HIS A 9 7.10 -12.03 11.52
N SER A 10 6.20 -13.01 11.42
CA SER A 10 5.23 -13.31 12.47
C SER A 10 5.86 -13.86 13.73
N ASN A 11 6.86 -14.75 13.62
CA ASN A 11 7.51 -15.38 14.79
C ASN A 11 8.30 -14.37 15.62
N GLY A 12 9.01 -13.49 14.96
CA GLY A 12 9.81 -12.45 15.61
C GLY A 12 9.05 -11.14 15.88
N ARG A 13 7.75 -11.07 15.56
CA ARG A 13 6.96 -9.83 15.64
C ARG A 13 7.67 -8.67 14.96
N TYR A 14 8.05 -8.90 13.69
CA TYR A 14 8.74 -7.94 12.83
C TYR A 14 10.15 -7.55 13.31
N SER A 15 10.82 -8.42 14.08
CA SER A 15 12.12 -8.10 14.64
C SER A 15 13.18 -7.75 13.58
N GLY A 16 13.17 -8.42 12.43
CA GLY A 16 14.09 -8.15 11.34
C GLY A 16 13.83 -6.79 10.68
N SER A 17 12.60 -6.52 10.29
CA SER A 17 12.22 -5.24 9.66
C SER A 17 12.30 -4.06 10.63
N ASN A 18 11.94 -4.25 11.92
CA ASN A 18 12.12 -3.22 12.95
C ASN A 18 13.59 -2.90 13.16
N TRP A 19 14.44 -3.91 13.29
CA TRP A 19 15.89 -3.68 13.40
C TRP A 19 16.44 -2.92 12.19
N TYR A 20 15.99 -3.28 10.99
CA TYR A 20 16.40 -2.60 9.77
C TYR A 20 15.90 -1.15 9.73
N ALA A 21 14.64 -0.92 10.09
CA ALA A 21 14.03 0.38 10.18
C ALA A 21 14.80 1.29 11.16
N ASP A 22 15.09 0.80 12.36
CA ASP A 22 15.84 1.55 13.38
C ASP A 22 17.30 1.81 12.96
N THR A 23 17.97 0.80 12.39
CA THR A 23 19.39 0.89 12.01
C THR A 23 19.64 1.87 10.87
N TYR A 24 18.71 1.90 9.89
CA TYR A 24 18.83 2.72 8.69
C TYR A 24 17.79 3.85 8.66
N TRP A 25 17.40 4.35 9.83
CA TRP A 25 16.34 5.33 9.99
C TRP A 25 16.48 6.54 9.05
N GLU A 26 17.61 7.25 9.13
CA GLU A 26 17.84 8.46 8.35
C GLU A 26 17.76 8.18 6.85
N ASP A 27 18.42 7.12 6.39
CA ASP A 27 18.44 6.77 4.98
C ASP A 27 17.05 6.36 4.45
N ILE A 28 16.28 5.58 5.22
CA ILE A 28 14.92 5.19 4.85
C ILE A 28 13.99 6.41 4.88
N HIS A 29 14.07 7.22 5.93
CA HIS A 29 13.26 8.42 6.06
C HIS A 29 13.53 9.43 4.94
N ASP A 30 14.81 9.67 4.59
CA ASP A 30 15.17 10.71 3.63
C ASP A 30 15.00 10.27 2.17
N HIS A 31 15.18 9.00 1.87
CA HIS A 31 15.22 8.47 0.50
C HIS A 31 14.14 7.44 0.19
N GLY A 32 13.47 6.87 1.19
CA GLY A 32 12.39 5.93 0.99
C GLY A 32 11.14 6.59 0.40
N VAL A 33 10.55 5.96 -0.60
CA VAL A 33 9.36 6.48 -1.29
C VAL A 33 8.12 5.66 -0.96
N MET A 34 8.23 4.35 -1.05
CA MET A 34 7.16 3.40 -0.74
C MET A 34 7.73 2.02 -0.42
N ASN A 35 6.95 1.22 0.25
CA ASN A 35 7.20 -0.18 0.54
C ASN A 35 6.28 -1.06 -0.31
N PHE A 36 6.81 -2.17 -0.81
CA PHE A 36 6.04 -3.28 -1.34
C PHE A 36 6.20 -4.45 -0.37
N ASP A 37 5.11 -4.85 0.24
CA ASP A 37 5.10 -6.07 1.02
C ASP A 37 4.81 -7.25 0.09
N ILE A 38 5.70 -8.24 0.07
CA ILE A 38 5.60 -9.39 -0.82
C ILE A 38 5.28 -10.60 0.05
N ASP A 39 4.03 -10.71 0.42
CA ASP A 39 3.46 -11.86 1.14
C ASP A 39 2.42 -12.59 0.27
N THR A 40 2.15 -13.83 0.58
CA THR A 40 1.15 -14.71 -0.07
C THR A 40 1.24 -14.82 -1.60
N VAL A 41 2.44 -14.64 -2.18
CA VAL A 41 2.64 -14.74 -3.63
C VAL A 41 2.80 -16.19 -4.10
N GLY A 42 2.25 -16.50 -5.27
CA GLY A 42 2.40 -17.81 -5.88
C GLY A 42 1.65 -18.93 -5.15
N THR A 43 0.72 -18.62 -4.29
CA THR A 43 -0.14 -19.63 -3.61
C THR A 43 -0.93 -20.40 -4.66
N LYS A 44 -0.76 -21.72 -4.69
CA LYS A 44 -1.42 -22.59 -5.67
C LYS A 44 -2.94 -22.46 -5.58
N GLY A 45 -3.57 -22.18 -6.72
CA GLY A 45 -5.02 -21.99 -6.82
C GLY A 45 -5.51 -20.62 -6.35
N SER A 46 -4.62 -19.66 -6.05
CA SER A 46 -5.03 -18.27 -5.79
C SER A 46 -5.46 -17.60 -7.09
N VAL A 47 -6.70 -17.14 -7.12
CA VAL A 47 -7.31 -16.49 -8.29
C VAL A 47 -8.16 -15.27 -7.93
N ASP A 48 -8.28 -14.98 -6.64
CA ASP A 48 -9.10 -13.89 -6.15
C ASP A 48 -8.24 -12.64 -5.90
N PHE A 49 -8.56 -11.58 -6.63
CA PHE A 49 -7.99 -10.25 -6.53
C PHE A 49 -9.09 -9.22 -6.23
N SER A 50 -10.12 -9.61 -5.49
CA SER A 50 -11.26 -8.74 -5.19
C SER A 50 -10.89 -7.52 -4.35
N HIS A 51 -9.77 -7.57 -3.64
CA HIS A 51 -9.32 -6.48 -2.77
C HIS A 51 -7.83 -6.19 -2.94
N ILE A 52 -7.45 -4.94 -2.67
CA ILE A 52 -6.06 -4.53 -2.49
C ILE A 52 -5.91 -3.99 -1.08
N GLU A 53 -5.15 -4.69 -0.26
CA GLU A 53 -4.76 -4.23 1.06
C GLU A 53 -3.53 -3.34 0.96
N CYS A 54 -3.71 -2.04 1.25
CA CYS A 54 -2.64 -1.05 1.10
C CYS A 54 -2.94 0.23 1.89
N ASN A 55 -1.94 1.13 1.99
CA ASN A 55 -2.22 2.51 2.35
C ASN A 55 -2.99 3.20 1.22
N ARG A 56 -3.96 4.03 1.58
CA ARG A 56 -4.96 4.57 0.64
C ARG A 56 -4.36 5.27 -0.58
N GLN A 57 -3.28 6.00 -0.40
CA GLN A 57 -2.61 6.72 -1.49
C GLN A 57 -1.94 5.80 -2.52
N CYS A 58 -1.72 4.52 -2.21
CA CYS A 58 -1.19 3.53 -3.15
C CYS A 58 -2.28 2.80 -3.96
N TYR A 59 -3.53 2.89 -3.54
CA TYR A 59 -4.62 2.09 -4.11
C TYR A 59 -4.81 2.30 -5.61
N ALA A 60 -4.73 3.52 -6.10
CA ALA A 60 -4.91 3.81 -7.53
C ALA A 60 -3.89 3.06 -8.40
N LEU A 61 -2.62 3.04 -7.99
CA LEU A 61 -1.56 2.28 -8.64
C LEU A 61 -1.85 0.78 -8.57
N GLY A 62 -2.15 0.25 -7.39
CA GLY A 62 -2.46 -1.16 -7.20
C GLY A 62 -3.64 -1.63 -8.05
N ARG A 63 -4.76 -0.90 -8.00
CA ARG A 63 -5.95 -1.19 -8.81
C ARG A 63 -5.65 -1.23 -10.31
N GLN A 64 -4.87 -0.26 -10.79
CA GLN A 64 -4.52 -0.18 -12.20
C GLN A 64 -3.71 -1.40 -12.65
N VAL A 65 -2.68 -1.81 -11.90
CA VAL A 65 -1.82 -2.93 -12.29
C VAL A 65 -2.53 -4.28 -12.17
N VAL A 66 -3.38 -4.46 -11.16
CA VAL A 66 -4.18 -5.68 -11.00
C VAL A 66 -5.18 -5.81 -12.15
N ARG A 67 -5.94 -4.74 -12.45
CA ARG A 67 -6.88 -4.76 -13.59
C ARG A 67 -6.21 -5.09 -14.91
N GLU A 68 -5.04 -4.52 -15.16
CA GLU A 68 -4.30 -4.76 -16.40
C GLU A 68 -3.84 -6.20 -16.54
N ARG A 69 -3.42 -6.83 -15.43
CA ARG A 69 -2.85 -8.18 -15.45
C ARG A 69 -3.88 -9.30 -15.29
N THR A 70 -4.97 -9.04 -14.61
CA THR A 70 -5.97 -10.06 -14.25
C THR A 70 -7.34 -9.85 -14.86
N GLY A 71 -7.65 -8.63 -15.30
CA GLY A 71 -9.00 -8.22 -15.72
C GLY A 71 -9.97 -8.00 -14.55
N GLN A 72 -9.57 -8.30 -13.30
CA GLN A 72 -10.39 -8.05 -12.12
C GLN A 72 -10.26 -6.59 -11.68
N ASP A 73 -11.31 -6.06 -11.08
CA ASP A 73 -11.35 -4.69 -10.58
C ASP A 73 -11.45 -4.70 -9.05
N PRO A 74 -10.32 -4.69 -8.34
CA PRO A 74 -10.29 -4.84 -6.90
C PRO A 74 -10.85 -3.64 -6.17
N ASP A 75 -11.49 -3.90 -5.03
CA ASP A 75 -11.85 -2.88 -4.06
C ASP A 75 -10.67 -2.53 -3.14
N TYR A 76 -10.76 -1.37 -2.51
CA TYR A 76 -9.81 -0.94 -1.50
C TYR A 76 -10.06 -1.67 -0.18
N MET A 77 -9.01 -2.20 0.42
CA MET A 77 -9.00 -2.61 1.81
C MET A 77 -7.90 -1.85 2.56
N ARG A 78 -8.28 -1.28 3.70
CA ARG A 78 -7.31 -0.59 4.56
C ARG A 78 -6.31 -1.59 5.11
N ILE A 79 -5.03 -1.31 4.91
CA ILE A 79 -3.95 -2.11 5.49
C ILE A 79 -4.06 -2.14 7.01
N GLN A 80 -3.93 -3.33 7.58
CA GLN A 80 -4.04 -3.58 9.02
C GLN A 80 -2.64 -3.68 9.65
N ARG A 81 -2.61 -3.89 10.96
CA ARG A 81 -1.36 -4.07 11.72
C ARG A 81 -0.92 -5.55 11.74
N ASN A 82 -0.94 -6.20 10.62
CA ASN A 82 -0.59 -7.62 10.47
C ASN A 82 0.51 -7.85 9.44
N GLY A 83 0.78 -6.89 8.56
CA GLY A 83 1.88 -6.93 7.61
C GLY A 83 3.13 -6.24 8.14
N ASP A 84 4.06 -5.92 7.25
CA ASP A 84 5.31 -5.27 7.60
C ASP A 84 5.14 -3.76 7.76
N GLN A 85 4.53 -3.37 8.88
CA GLN A 85 4.24 -1.98 9.24
C GLN A 85 5.46 -1.20 9.76
N SER A 86 6.65 -1.84 9.81
CA SER A 86 7.86 -1.28 10.40
C SER A 86 8.30 0.04 9.78
N PHE A 87 7.86 0.31 8.54
CA PHE A 87 8.24 1.52 7.81
C PHE A 87 7.24 2.67 7.88
N TRP A 88 6.12 2.50 8.57
CA TRP A 88 5.11 3.56 8.66
C TRP A 88 5.60 4.80 9.40
N ALA A 89 6.38 4.62 10.47
CA ALA A 89 6.98 5.74 11.19
C ALA A 89 7.95 6.56 10.34
N HIS A 90 8.51 5.97 9.28
CA HIS A 90 9.33 6.67 8.29
C HIS A 90 8.50 7.40 7.22
N GLY A 91 7.17 7.21 7.23
CA GLY A 91 6.27 7.76 6.23
C GLY A 91 6.29 7.02 4.89
N LEU A 92 6.65 5.73 4.89
CA LEU A 92 6.59 4.92 3.67
C LEU A 92 5.22 4.25 3.56
N PRO A 93 4.43 4.60 2.53
CA PRO A 93 3.20 3.88 2.26
C PRO A 93 3.50 2.51 1.70
N THR A 94 2.72 1.53 2.13
CA THR A 94 2.81 0.13 1.69
C THR A 94 1.77 -0.17 0.62
N LEU A 95 2.19 -0.85 -0.44
CA LEU A 95 1.33 -1.43 -1.46
C LEU A 95 1.44 -2.95 -1.42
N PHE A 96 0.30 -3.64 -1.43
CA PHE A 96 0.14 -5.09 -1.40
C PHE A 96 0.66 -5.76 -0.13
N GLU A 97 -0.18 -5.87 0.89
CA GLU A 97 0.11 -6.76 2.02
C GLU A 97 -0.15 -8.22 1.62
N CYS A 98 -1.34 -8.49 1.08
CA CYS A 98 -1.69 -9.76 0.44
C CYS A 98 -2.12 -9.49 -1.00
N LEU A 99 -1.47 -10.11 -1.98
CA LEU A 99 -1.77 -9.81 -3.39
C LEU A 99 -2.90 -10.68 -3.93
N SER A 100 -2.84 -12.00 -3.73
CA SER A 100 -3.80 -12.93 -4.31
C SER A 100 -4.28 -13.94 -3.28
N LEU A 101 -5.56 -14.25 -3.31
CA LEU A 101 -6.21 -15.13 -2.35
C LEU A 101 -6.79 -16.35 -3.05
N GLN A 102 -6.95 -17.44 -2.30
CA GLN A 102 -7.73 -18.59 -2.76
C GLN A 102 -9.23 -18.26 -2.65
N PRO A 103 -10.08 -18.81 -3.53
CA PRO A 103 -11.52 -18.64 -3.40
C PRO A 103 -11.99 -19.05 -2.00
N SER A 104 -12.80 -18.21 -1.37
CA SER A 104 -13.34 -18.50 -0.03
C SER A 104 -14.41 -19.60 -0.04
N GLU A 105 -14.99 -19.89 -1.20
CA GLU A 105 -15.96 -20.96 -1.39
C GLU A 105 -15.26 -22.33 -1.29
N GLY A 106 -15.67 -23.14 -0.32
CA GLY A 106 -15.12 -24.49 -0.09
C GLY A 106 -13.94 -24.54 0.88
N GLN A 107 -13.51 -23.44 1.45
CA GLN A 107 -12.53 -23.46 2.53
C GLN A 107 -13.17 -24.02 3.80
N GLY A 108 -12.57 -25.09 4.35
CA GLY A 108 -13.04 -25.70 5.59
C GLY A 108 -12.94 -24.73 6.78
N GLN A 109 -13.71 -25.03 7.85
CA GLN A 109 -13.55 -24.32 9.14
C GLN A 109 -12.11 -24.46 9.63
N GLY A 110 -11.38 -23.34 9.76
CA GLY A 110 -10.02 -23.35 10.32
C GLY A 110 -9.02 -22.38 9.67
N THR A 111 -9.40 -21.66 8.64
CA THR A 111 -8.55 -20.59 8.10
C THR A 111 -8.67 -19.34 8.97
N PHE A 112 -7.53 -18.75 9.35
CA PHE A 112 -7.47 -17.54 10.18
C PHE A 112 -8.15 -16.34 9.49
N MET A 113 -8.03 -16.25 8.18
CA MET A 113 -8.71 -15.27 7.33
C MET A 113 -9.29 -15.96 6.09
N PRO A 114 -10.48 -15.52 5.60
CA PRO A 114 -10.99 -15.98 4.32
C PRO A 114 -9.98 -15.70 3.20
N GLY A 115 -9.77 -16.68 2.34
CA GLY A 115 -8.84 -16.55 1.20
C GLY A 115 -7.40 -16.97 1.48
N LEU A 116 -6.97 -17.11 2.73
CA LEU A 116 -5.68 -17.71 3.04
C LEU A 116 -5.74 -19.24 2.94
N PRO A 117 -4.67 -19.91 2.45
CA PRO A 117 -4.68 -21.34 2.31
C PRO A 117 -4.68 -22.04 3.69
N TRP A 118 -5.26 -23.24 3.77
CA TRP A 118 -5.35 -24.00 5.01
C TRP A 118 -3.99 -24.31 5.65
N TYR A 119 -2.93 -24.37 4.87
CA TYR A 119 -1.56 -24.65 5.32
C TYR A 119 -0.81 -23.42 5.82
N TRP A 120 -1.37 -22.22 5.63
CA TRP A 120 -0.75 -20.96 6.05
C TRP A 120 -0.40 -20.99 7.54
N HIS A 121 0.83 -20.61 7.89
CA HIS A 121 1.42 -20.69 9.23
C HIS A 121 1.46 -22.09 9.84
N THR A 122 1.50 -23.13 9.04
CA THR A 122 1.67 -24.53 9.49
C THR A 122 2.96 -25.14 8.92
N THR A 123 3.35 -26.31 9.43
CA THR A 123 4.46 -27.10 8.89
C THR A 123 4.18 -27.70 7.51
N GLN A 124 2.96 -27.54 7.01
CA GLN A 124 2.54 -28.00 5.68
C GLN A 124 2.70 -26.90 4.62
N ASP A 125 3.13 -25.70 5.02
CA ASP A 125 3.50 -24.63 4.10
C ASP A 125 4.89 -24.92 3.52
N VAL A 126 4.89 -25.73 2.48
CA VAL A 126 6.09 -26.27 1.84
C VAL A 126 6.14 -25.89 0.36
N PHE A 127 7.31 -26.01 -0.25
CA PHE A 127 7.53 -25.65 -1.65
C PHE A 127 6.49 -26.23 -2.63
N GLY A 128 5.95 -27.43 -2.36
CA GLY A 128 4.92 -28.06 -3.20
C GLY A 128 3.58 -27.32 -3.23
N GLN A 129 3.38 -26.34 -2.37
CA GLN A 129 2.19 -25.48 -2.32
C GLN A 129 2.29 -24.27 -3.26
N LEU A 130 3.45 -24.03 -3.86
CA LEU A 130 3.61 -23.00 -4.88
C LEU A 130 3.08 -23.47 -6.23
N GLY A 131 2.34 -22.59 -6.90
CA GLY A 131 1.91 -22.73 -8.28
C GLY A 131 2.79 -21.88 -9.20
N GLU A 132 3.34 -22.47 -10.26
CA GLU A 132 4.23 -21.75 -11.17
C GLU A 132 3.51 -20.62 -11.91
N GLU A 133 2.28 -20.87 -12.35
CA GLU A 133 1.48 -19.87 -13.07
C GLU A 133 1.06 -18.73 -12.13
N GLU A 134 0.66 -19.05 -10.90
CA GLU A 134 0.32 -18.07 -9.89
C GLU A 134 1.54 -17.21 -9.53
N LEU A 135 2.68 -17.83 -9.31
CA LEU A 135 3.93 -17.12 -8.98
C LEU A 135 4.37 -16.20 -10.14
N ARG A 136 4.27 -16.67 -11.39
CA ARG A 136 4.60 -15.86 -12.57
C ARG A 136 3.67 -14.67 -12.69
N ARG A 137 2.37 -14.86 -12.52
CA ARG A 137 1.37 -13.78 -12.57
C ARG A 137 1.63 -12.74 -11.48
N ASP A 138 1.82 -13.19 -10.25
CA ASP A 138 2.02 -12.31 -9.10
C ASP A 138 3.34 -11.52 -9.24
N ALA A 139 4.42 -12.19 -9.64
CA ALA A 139 5.69 -11.53 -9.94
C ALA A 139 5.55 -10.45 -11.04
N GLN A 140 4.72 -10.69 -12.06
CA GLN A 140 4.46 -9.69 -13.11
C GLN A 140 3.68 -8.48 -12.58
N ILE A 141 2.75 -8.67 -11.64
CA ILE A 141 2.02 -7.57 -10.99
C ILE A 141 2.99 -6.71 -10.19
N PHE A 142 3.84 -7.32 -9.35
CA PHE A 142 4.86 -6.58 -8.58
C PHE A 142 5.87 -5.87 -9.49
N ALA A 143 6.33 -6.53 -10.55
CA ALA A 143 7.26 -5.93 -11.51
C ALA A 143 6.64 -4.71 -12.21
N LEU A 144 5.36 -4.80 -12.61
CA LEU A 144 4.64 -3.71 -13.26
C LEU A 144 4.42 -2.54 -12.28
N ALA A 145 3.97 -2.82 -11.05
CA ALA A 145 3.78 -1.80 -10.03
C ALA A 145 5.11 -1.08 -9.71
N THR A 146 6.19 -1.84 -9.50
CA THR A 146 7.52 -1.29 -9.25
C THR A 146 8.02 -0.44 -10.43
N SER A 147 7.87 -0.94 -11.67
CA SER A 147 8.26 -0.20 -12.86
C SER A 147 7.53 1.14 -12.95
N ARG A 148 6.22 1.16 -12.70
CA ARG A 148 5.44 2.40 -12.68
C ARG A 148 5.90 3.34 -11.57
N ALA A 149 6.16 2.82 -10.37
CA ALA A 149 6.64 3.65 -9.26
C ALA A 149 7.98 4.33 -9.55
N VAL A 150 8.91 3.64 -10.24
CA VAL A 150 10.26 4.16 -10.50
C VAL A 150 10.43 4.89 -11.83
N MET A 151 9.54 4.64 -12.80
CA MET A 151 9.64 5.23 -14.15
C MET A 151 8.67 6.39 -14.38
N SER A 152 7.74 6.64 -13.48
CA SER A 152 6.86 7.79 -13.55
C SER A 152 7.62 9.10 -13.32
N ASN A 153 7.22 10.16 -14.00
CA ASN A 153 7.77 11.50 -13.80
C ASN A 153 7.55 12.00 -12.37
N VAL A 154 6.39 11.64 -11.80
CA VAL A 154 6.00 11.91 -10.40
C VAL A 154 5.51 10.61 -9.78
N TYR A 155 5.81 10.39 -8.51
CA TYR A 155 5.34 9.21 -7.76
C TYR A 155 3.83 9.04 -7.89
N PRO A 156 3.34 7.83 -8.27
CA PRO A 156 1.94 7.61 -8.64
C PRO A 156 1.02 7.45 -7.42
N PHE A 157 1.06 8.42 -6.50
CA PHE A 157 0.18 8.49 -5.36
C PHE A 157 -1.12 9.21 -5.69
N ALA A 158 -2.20 8.90 -4.94
CA ALA A 158 -3.48 9.58 -5.02
C ALA A 158 -4.01 9.85 -3.61
N TYR A 159 -4.18 11.11 -3.26
CA TYR A 159 -4.43 11.56 -1.89
C TYR A 159 -5.90 11.88 -1.58
N GLU A 160 -6.74 12.17 -2.58
CA GLU A 160 -8.14 12.55 -2.34
C GLU A 160 -8.87 11.48 -1.53
N GLY A 161 -8.71 10.19 -1.91
CA GLY A 161 -9.30 9.08 -1.20
C GLY A 161 -8.79 8.91 0.24
N LEU A 162 -7.56 9.33 0.55
CA LEU A 162 -7.03 9.34 1.91
C LEU A 162 -7.80 10.33 2.79
N ALA A 163 -8.12 11.51 2.27
CA ALA A 163 -8.95 12.47 3.00
C ALA A 163 -10.37 11.93 3.26
N ASP A 164 -10.95 11.18 2.33
CA ASP A 164 -12.24 10.51 2.56
C ASP A 164 -12.16 9.47 3.67
N GLU A 165 -11.10 8.67 3.70
CA GLU A 165 -10.85 7.70 4.76
C GLU A 165 -10.66 8.39 6.12
N MET A 166 -9.90 9.48 6.17
CA MET A 166 -9.75 10.29 7.38
C MET A 166 -11.08 10.83 7.89
N LEU A 167 -11.92 11.38 7.00
CA LEU A 167 -13.26 11.86 7.36
C LEU A 167 -14.16 10.75 7.89
N GLY A 168 -14.12 9.56 7.26
CA GLY A 168 -14.87 8.39 7.73
C GLY A 168 -14.46 7.97 9.14
N ASN A 169 -13.15 7.93 9.41
CA ASN A 169 -12.61 7.61 10.73
C ASN A 169 -13.00 8.66 11.79
N LEU A 170 -12.91 9.93 11.46
CA LEU A 170 -13.34 11.01 12.37
C LEU A 170 -14.82 10.97 12.65
N GLN A 171 -15.65 10.65 11.66
CA GLN A 171 -17.09 10.49 11.84
C GLN A 171 -17.39 9.31 12.78
N TYR A 172 -16.75 8.16 12.56
CA TYR A 172 -16.88 7.00 13.44
C TYR A 172 -16.47 7.32 14.89
N GLN A 173 -15.34 8.02 15.08
CA GLN A 173 -14.87 8.43 16.41
C GLN A 173 -15.85 9.40 17.08
N LYS A 174 -16.41 10.35 16.32
CA LYS A 174 -17.41 11.30 16.82
C LYS A 174 -18.67 10.58 17.31
N GLU A 175 -19.14 9.59 16.57
CA GLU A 175 -20.30 8.78 16.94
C GLU A 175 -20.01 7.90 18.17
N ALA A 176 -18.84 7.28 18.23
CA ALA A 176 -18.45 6.37 19.31
C ALA A 176 -18.17 7.11 20.63
N ALA A 177 -17.52 8.25 20.56
CA ALA A 177 -17.05 8.98 21.76
C ALA A 177 -18.02 10.05 22.27
N GLY A 178 -18.98 10.53 21.45
CA GLY A 178 -20.09 11.41 21.81
C GLY A 178 -19.81 12.77 22.49
N THR A 179 -18.64 12.89 23.14
CA THR A 179 -18.29 14.04 24.00
C THR A 179 -17.26 14.97 23.39
N PHE A 180 -16.57 14.55 22.31
CA PHE A 180 -15.54 15.37 21.67
C PHE A 180 -16.09 16.12 20.47
N ASP A 181 -15.83 17.42 20.43
CA ASP A 181 -16.10 18.23 19.25
C ASP A 181 -14.97 18.08 18.23
N LEU A 182 -15.22 17.27 17.20
CA LEU A 182 -14.29 17.04 16.08
C LEU A 182 -14.61 17.93 14.86
N THR A 183 -15.54 18.87 14.99
CA THR A 183 -16.03 19.69 13.84
C THR A 183 -14.89 20.44 13.18
N GLY A 184 -14.04 21.12 13.94
CA GLY A 184 -12.91 21.89 13.40
C GLY A 184 -11.88 21.02 12.64
N ILE A 185 -11.55 19.83 13.16
CA ILE A 185 -10.66 18.89 12.47
C ILE A 185 -11.33 18.37 11.18
N MET A 186 -12.60 18.02 11.21
CA MET A 186 -13.32 17.55 10.02
C MET A 186 -13.39 18.65 8.94
N GLU A 187 -13.56 19.91 9.31
CA GLU A 187 -13.49 21.04 8.36
C GLU A 187 -12.10 21.19 7.75
N MET A 188 -11.04 21.07 8.54
CA MET A 188 -9.66 21.10 8.03
C MET A 188 -9.41 19.95 7.04
N VAL A 189 -9.87 18.74 7.32
CA VAL A 189 -9.72 17.60 6.41
C VAL A 189 -10.54 17.80 5.12
N ARG A 190 -11.73 18.43 5.18
CA ARG A 190 -12.47 18.79 3.96
C ARG A 190 -11.72 19.79 3.08
N HIS A 191 -11.12 20.81 3.69
CA HIS A 191 -10.25 21.75 2.93
C HIS A 191 -9.02 21.05 2.36
N LEU A 192 -8.42 20.12 3.13
CA LEU A 192 -7.29 19.32 2.67
C LEU A 192 -7.69 18.43 1.48
N LYS A 193 -8.88 17.83 1.50
CA LYS A 193 -9.42 17.04 0.38
C LYS A 193 -9.42 17.81 -0.93
N GLU A 194 -9.88 19.07 -0.92
CA GLU A 194 -9.86 19.91 -2.14
C GLU A 194 -8.44 20.15 -2.66
N LYS A 195 -7.46 20.32 -1.76
CA LYS A 195 -6.05 20.44 -2.15
C LYS A 195 -5.50 19.14 -2.71
N PHE A 196 -5.88 18.00 -2.12
CA PHE A 196 -5.47 16.69 -2.59
C PHE A 196 -6.04 16.38 -3.97
N ARG A 197 -7.30 16.72 -4.23
CA ARG A 197 -7.89 16.57 -5.57
C ARG A 197 -7.07 17.33 -6.63
N LEU A 198 -6.70 18.57 -6.35
CA LEU A 198 -5.86 19.37 -7.27
C LEU A 198 -4.45 18.77 -7.43
N LEU A 199 -3.87 18.24 -6.36
CA LEU A 199 -2.58 17.55 -6.41
C LEU A 199 -2.67 16.27 -7.26
N ASP A 200 -3.70 15.46 -7.08
CA ASP A 200 -3.91 14.23 -7.83
C ASP A 200 -4.07 14.51 -9.34
N GLU A 201 -4.87 15.54 -9.70
CA GLU A 201 -4.99 16.00 -11.08
C GLU A 201 -3.63 16.43 -11.67
N HIS A 202 -2.82 17.11 -10.85
CA HIS A 202 -1.49 17.56 -11.28
C HIS A 202 -0.50 16.41 -11.45
N ILE A 203 -0.50 15.44 -10.55
CA ILE A 203 0.29 14.19 -10.65
C ILE A 203 -0.08 13.44 -11.93
N ILE A 204 -1.38 13.27 -12.20
CA ILE A 204 -1.86 12.61 -13.42
C ILE A 204 -1.36 13.36 -14.65
N ARG A 205 -1.49 14.67 -14.69
CA ARG A 205 -1.04 15.51 -15.82
C ARG A 205 0.45 15.35 -16.10
N LEU A 206 1.30 15.45 -15.07
CA LEU A 206 2.75 15.30 -15.23
C LEU A 206 3.15 13.89 -15.69
N ASN A 207 2.44 12.85 -15.25
CA ASN A 207 2.71 11.48 -15.64
C ASN A 207 2.20 11.12 -17.06
N GLN A 208 1.39 11.97 -17.67
CA GLN A 208 0.95 11.82 -19.07
C GLN A 208 1.91 12.47 -20.08
N LEU A 209 2.93 13.18 -19.64
CA LEU A 209 3.89 13.84 -20.54
C LEU A 209 4.94 12.84 -21.02
N ASP A 210 5.07 12.71 -22.35
CA ASP A 210 6.08 11.84 -23.00
C ASP A 210 7.50 12.43 -22.95
N GLY A 211 7.64 13.71 -22.60
CA GLY A 211 8.91 14.40 -22.47
C GLY A 211 8.78 15.62 -21.57
N MET A 212 9.84 15.95 -20.87
CA MET A 212 9.88 17.09 -19.97
C MET A 212 11.08 17.97 -20.26
N ASP A 213 10.81 19.26 -20.39
CA ASP A 213 11.86 20.28 -20.36
C ASP A 213 12.40 20.48 -18.93
N GLU A 214 13.42 21.31 -18.80
CA GLU A 214 14.05 21.58 -17.51
C GLU A 214 13.10 22.20 -16.47
N ALA A 215 12.11 23.00 -16.91
CA ALA A 215 11.13 23.60 -16.01
C ALA A 215 10.16 22.55 -15.46
N LEU A 216 9.68 21.66 -16.32
CA LEU A 216 8.81 20.53 -15.95
C LEU A 216 9.55 19.52 -15.07
N CYS A 217 10.83 19.24 -15.33
CA CYS A 217 11.66 18.40 -14.45
C CYS A 217 11.75 18.99 -13.05
N ARG A 218 12.01 20.29 -12.90
CA ARG A 218 12.03 20.97 -11.60
C ARG A 218 10.67 20.95 -10.91
N GLU A 219 9.59 21.04 -11.69
CA GLU A 219 8.22 20.93 -11.15
C GLU A 219 7.96 19.52 -10.61
N ALA A 220 8.28 18.48 -11.38
CA ALA A 220 8.14 17.09 -10.97
C ALA A 220 8.95 16.79 -9.70
N GLU A 221 10.18 17.26 -9.59
CA GLU A 221 10.98 17.12 -8.38
C GLU A 221 10.35 17.80 -7.15
N ARG A 222 9.71 18.95 -7.30
CA ARG A 222 8.99 19.61 -6.20
C ARG A 222 7.77 18.80 -5.79
N VAL A 223 7.01 18.29 -6.75
CA VAL A 223 5.84 17.46 -6.47
C VAL A 223 6.27 16.14 -5.80
N ASN A 224 7.35 15.52 -6.25
CA ASN A 224 7.90 14.32 -5.61
C ASN A 224 8.31 14.58 -4.15
N ARG A 225 9.00 15.69 -3.86
CA ARG A 225 9.32 16.08 -2.48
C ARG A 225 8.06 16.31 -1.64
N LEU A 226 7.08 17.03 -2.19
CA LEU A 226 5.80 17.24 -1.52
C LEU A 226 5.09 15.94 -1.19
N CYS A 227 5.07 14.98 -2.11
CA CYS A 227 4.49 13.65 -1.86
C CYS A 227 5.20 12.91 -0.72
N MET A 228 6.52 12.94 -0.69
CA MET A 228 7.29 12.33 0.40
C MET A 228 7.02 13.03 1.73
N ASP A 229 7.00 14.35 1.77
CA ASP A 229 6.71 15.12 2.99
C ASP A 229 5.28 14.88 3.50
N LEU A 230 4.30 14.82 2.60
CA LEU A 230 2.92 14.46 2.95
C LEU A 230 2.84 13.06 3.55
N ASN A 231 3.50 12.09 2.95
CA ASN A 231 3.50 10.72 3.46
C ASN A 231 4.16 10.62 4.85
N ARG A 232 5.26 11.34 5.08
CA ARG A 232 5.94 11.39 6.39
C ARG A 232 5.08 11.98 7.51
N ILE A 233 4.15 12.87 7.15
CA ILE A 233 3.21 13.45 8.11
C ILE A 233 1.97 12.57 8.27
N LEU A 234 1.37 12.17 7.15
CA LEU A 234 0.04 11.56 7.14
C LEU A 234 0.04 10.09 7.56
N ILE A 235 1.07 9.32 7.18
CA ILE A 235 1.11 7.89 7.51
C ILE A 235 1.22 7.66 9.01
N PRO A 236 2.17 8.25 9.74
CA PRO A 236 2.22 8.09 11.20
C PRO A 236 0.95 8.57 11.90
N VAL A 237 0.33 9.66 11.43
CA VAL A 237 -0.89 10.21 12.03
C VAL A 237 -2.12 9.33 11.78
N HIS A 238 -2.19 8.69 10.62
CA HIS A 238 -3.41 8.00 10.19
C HIS A 238 -3.37 6.50 10.41
N TYR A 239 -2.19 5.87 10.35
CA TYR A 239 -2.04 4.41 10.41
C TYR A 239 -1.33 3.89 11.68
N CYS A 240 -0.56 4.69 12.40
CA CYS A 240 0.15 4.26 13.63
C CYS A 240 -0.66 4.33 14.92
#